data_1df695540f50c073a52f08e70c69e551
#
_entry.id   1df695540f50c073a52f08e70c69e551
#
_cell.length_a   1.000
_cell.length_b   1.000
_cell.length_c   1.000
_cell.angle_alpha   90.00
_cell.angle_beta   90.00
_cell.angle_gamma   90.00
#
_symmetry.space_group_name_H-M   'P 1'
#
loop_
_entity.id
_entity.type
_entity.pdbx_description
1 polymer ?
#
loop_
_entity_poly.entity_id
_entity_poly.type
_entity_poly.pdbx_seq_one_letter_code
_entity_poly.pdbx_strand_id
1 'polypeptide(L)'
;MIRFATALLCLVLLAGCAGLEENRRNSNFGLQMLSFENAMRWGEYKVAAAYIKPGLLEEPIDFDAFEGLQITDYKVRNTVTSADESQTTLDLRITYLRKGEVTIRTLDETQVWEYDEGTKRWWLMGPLPDFR
;
A
#
# COMPACT_ATOMS: atom_id res chain seq x y z
N MET A 1 -7.49 8.67 48.94
CA MET A 1 -6.17 8.45 48.33
C MET A 1 -6.16 7.22 47.41
N ILE A 2 -6.56 6.06 47.85
CA ILE A 2 -6.55 4.83 47.03
C ILE A 2 -7.43 4.93 45.75
N ARG A 3 -8.58 5.62 45.83
CA ARG A 3 -9.50 5.83 44.68
C ARG A 3 -8.94 6.69 43.57
N PHE A 4 -8.08 7.66 43.87
CA PHE A 4 -7.42 8.51 42.86
C PHE A 4 -6.27 7.78 42.16
N ALA A 5 -5.55 6.91 42.87
CA ALA A 5 -4.46 6.12 42.30
C ALA A 5 -4.97 5.07 41.27
N THR A 6 -6.14 4.47 41.58
CA THR A 6 -6.78 3.50 40.68
C THR A 6 -7.28 4.15 39.36
N ALA A 7 -7.85 5.35 39.45
CA ALA A 7 -8.31 6.10 38.28
C ALA A 7 -7.14 6.54 37.37
N LEU A 8 -6.02 6.97 37.95
CA LEU A 8 -4.84 7.35 37.22
C LEU A 8 -4.19 6.16 36.51
N LEU A 9 -4.18 4.99 37.17
CA LEU A 9 -3.64 3.75 36.58
C LEU A 9 -4.46 3.27 35.39
N CYS A 10 -5.78 3.38 35.41
CA CYS A 10 -6.66 3.03 34.29
C CYS A 10 -6.45 3.95 33.09
N LEU A 11 -6.18 5.25 33.31
CA LEU A 11 -5.95 6.22 32.23
C LEU A 11 -4.65 5.93 31.47
N VAL A 12 -3.60 5.51 32.17
CA VAL A 12 -2.30 5.15 31.56
C VAL A 12 -2.41 3.88 30.72
N LEU A 13 -3.23 2.92 31.11
CA LEU A 13 -3.45 1.67 30.37
C LEU A 13 -4.18 1.92 29.04
N LEU A 14 -5.12 2.87 28.98
CA LEU A 14 -5.84 3.22 27.77
C LEU A 14 -4.96 3.93 26.72
N ALA A 15 -4.06 4.78 27.18
CA ALA A 15 -3.11 5.46 26.29
C ALA A 15 -2.09 4.50 25.67
N GLY A 16 -1.67 3.47 26.39
CA GLY A 16 -0.74 2.46 25.88
C GLY A 16 -1.31 1.60 24.76
N CYS A 17 -2.61 1.28 24.78
CA CYS A 17 -3.25 0.48 23.73
C CYS A 17 -3.37 1.22 22.39
N ALA A 18 -3.64 2.53 22.41
CA ALA A 18 -3.75 3.34 21.20
C ALA A 18 -2.41 3.44 20.45
N GLY A 19 -1.30 3.65 21.15
CA GLY A 19 0.03 3.73 20.56
C GLY A 19 0.52 2.42 19.95
N LEU A 20 0.15 1.28 20.53
CA LEU A 20 0.48 -0.05 20.01
C LEU A 20 -0.26 -0.36 18.70
N GLU A 21 -1.53 0.02 18.59
CA GLU A 21 -2.32 -0.17 17.37
C GLU A 21 -1.82 0.69 16.22
N GLU A 22 -1.48 1.94 16.47
CA GLU A 22 -0.88 2.85 15.49
C GLU A 22 0.45 2.31 14.96
N ASN A 23 1.34 1.87 15.84
CA ASN A 23 2.62 1.30 15.44
C ASN A 23 2.46 0.02 14.62
N ARG A 24 1.50 -0.83 14.96
CA ARG A 24 1.16 -2.03 14.18
C ARG A 24 0.65 -1.69 12.79
N ARG A 25 -0.21 -0.68 12.67
CA ARG A 25 -0.76 -0.21 11.39
C ARG A 25 0.34 0.28 10.46
N ASN A 26 1.24 1.12 10.95
CA ASN A 26 2.37 1.65 10.21
C ASN A 26 3.36 0.55 9.79
N SER A 27 3.65 -0.38 10.67
CA SER A 27 4.50 -1.54 10.38
C SER A 27 3.88 -2.45 9.32
N ASN A 28 2.58 -2.70 9.39
CA ASN A 28 1.85 -3.48 8.40
C ASN A 28 1.84 -2.80 7.03
N PHE A 29 1.69 -1.47 6.98
CA PHE A 29 1.77 -0.73 5.73
C PHE A 29 3.11 -0.93 5.04
N GLY A 30 4.21 -0.76 5.74
CA GLY A 30 5.56 -0.95 5.20
C GLY A 30 5.78 -2.36 4.64
N LEU A 31 5.34 -3.39 5.35
CA LEU A 31 5.45 -4.79 4.91
C LEU A 31 4.58 -5.07 3.68
N GLN A 32 3.35 -4.58 3.66
CA GLN A 32 2.45 -4.76 2.51
C GLN A 32 2.96 -4.00 1.27
N MET A 33 3.48 -2.79 1.45
CA MET A 33 4.08 -2.02 0.36
C MET A 33 5.29 -2.72 -0.23
N LEU A 34 6.17 -3.25 0.61
CA LEU A 34 7.34 -4.00 0.14
C LEU A 34 6.91 -5.26 -0.64
N SER A 35 5.90 -5.97 -0.16
CA SER A 35 5.37 -7.16 -0.85
C SER A 35 4.70 -6.81 -2.18
N PHE A 36 3.94 -5.71 -2.23
CA PHE A 36 3.34 -5.21 -3.47
C PHE A 36 4.41 -4.78 -4.49
N GLU A 37 5.39 -3.99 -4.07
CA GLU A 37 6.51 -3.58 -4.91
C GLU A 37 7.26 -4.78 -5.47
N ASN A 38 7.57 -5.77 -4.64
CA ASN A 38 8.25 -6.98 -5.08
C ASN A 38 7.42 -7.76 -6.10
N ALA A 39 6.11 -7.89 -5.89
CA ALA A 39 5.22 -8.54 -6.85
C ALA A 39 5.22 -7.81 -8.21
N MET A 40 5.17 -6.49 -8.20
CA MET A 40 5.27 -5.68 -9.42
C MET A 40 6.61 -5.84 -10.11
N ARG A 41 7.72 -5.77 -9.38
CA ARG A 41 9.10 -5.86 -9.93
C ARG A 41 9.40 -7.23 -10.52
N TRP A 42 8.85 -8.29 -9.95
CA TRP A 42 9.09 -9.67 -10.41
C TRP A 42 8.01 -10.20 -11.37
N GLY A 43 7.08 -9.35 -11.80
CA GLY A 43 6.05 -9.74 -12.77
C GLY A 43 4.95 -10.62 -12.19
N GLU A 44 4.81 -10.65 -10.88
CA GLU A 44 3.76 -11.40 -10.17
C GLU A 44 2.47 -10.56 -10.07
N TYR A 45 1.93 -10.14 -11.22
CA TYR A 45 0.83 -9.16 -11.28
C TYR A 45 -0.46 -9.67 -10.66
N LYS A 46 -0.70 -10.99 -10.67
CA LYS A 46 -1.85 -11.58 -9.97
C LYS A 46 -1.72 -11.46 -8.45
N VAL A 47 -0.48 -11.57 -7.93
CA VAL A 47 -0.19 -11.32 -6.51
C VAL A 47 -0.38 -9.85 -6.19
N ALA A 48 0.14 -8.95 -7.01
CA ALA A 48 -0.08 -7.51 -6.84
C ALA A 48 -1.57 -7.13 -6.89
N ALA A 49 -2.33 -7.72 -7.79
CA ALA A 49 -3.77 -7.49 -7.91
C ALA A 49 -4.57 -7.89 -6.66
N ALA A 50 -4.07 -8.83 -5.88
CA ALA A 50 -4.71 -9.24 -4.61
C ALA A 50 -4.67 -8.15 -3.52
N TYR A 51 -3.91 -7.08 -3.72
CA TYR A 51 -3.91 -5.91 -2.85
C TYR A 51 -5.00 -4.89 -3.19
N ILE A 52 -5.64 -5.00 -4.35
CA ILE A 52 -6.76 -4.13 -4.73
C ILE A 52 -7.97 -4.48 -3.87
N LYS A 53 -8.66 -3.45 -3.37
CA LYS A 53 -9.86 -3.65 -2.56
C LYS A 53 -10.91 -4.47 -3.31
N PRO A 54 -11.41 -5.56 -2.71
CA PRO A 54 -12.43 -6.39 -3.34
C PRO A 54 -13.67 -5.57 -3.74
N GLY A 55 -14.17 -5.80 -4.95
CA GLY A 55 -15.35 -5.11 -5.47
C GLY A 55 -15.12 -3.68 -5.93
N LEU A 56 -13.89 -3.18 -5.90
CA LEU A 56 -13.59 -1.82 -6.34
C LEU A 56 -13.60 -1.66 -7.85
N LEU A 57 -13.05 -2.63 -8.57
CA LEU A 57 -12.97 -2.59 -10.03
C LEU A 57 -14.27 -3.07 -10.67
N GLU A 58 -14.79 -2.31 -11.64
CA GLU A 58 -15.99 -2.69 -12.40
C GLU A 58 -15.70 -3.76 -13.45
N GLU A 59 -14.47 -3.76 -14.00
CA GLU A 59 -14.01 -4.69 -15.02
C GLU A 59 -12.88 -5.60 -14.51
N PRO A 60 -12.78 -6.82 -15.01
CA PRO A 60 -11.66 -7.71 -14.73
C PRO A 60 -10.34 -7.09 -15.19
N ILE A 61 -9.25 -7.42 -14.49
CA ILE A 61 -7.92 -6.98 -14.87
C ILE A 61 -7.47 -7.74 -16.12
N ASP A 62 -7.07 -7.00 -17.14
CA ASP A 62 -6.43 -7.55 -18.33
C ASP A 62 -4.94 -7.80 -18.04
N PHE A 63 -4.62 -9.01 -17.62
CA PHE A 63 -3.24 -9.42 -17.34
C PHE A 63 -2.36 -9.52 -18.59
N ASP A 64 -2.95 -9.67 -19.78
CA ASP A 64 -2.19 -9.72 -21.03
C ASP A 64 -1.50 -8.36 -21.33
N ALA A 65 -2.07 -7.28 -20.82
CA ALA A 65 -1.45 -5.95 -20.90
C ALA A 65 -0.06 -5.85 -20.24
N PHE A 66 0.25 -6.75 -19.30
CA PHE A 66 1.53 -6.82 -18.60
C PHE A 66 2.53 -7.80 -19.27
N GLU A 67 2.14 -8.46 -20.35
CA GLU A 67 3.01 -9.43 -21.00
C GLU A 67 4.30 -8.76 -21.53
N GLY A 68 5.43 -9.36 -21.23
CA GLY A 68 6.74 -8.85 -21.61
C GLY A 68 7.20 -7.58 -20.90
N LEU A 69 6.44 -7.11 -19.90
CA LEU A 69 6.82 -5.96 -19.10
C LEU A 69 7.92 -6.34 -18.11
N GLN A 70 8.96 -5.50 -18.04
CA GLN A 70 10.04 -5.61 -17.06
C GLN A 70 10.20 -4.30 -16.32
N ILE A 71 9.89 -4.28 -15.02
CA ILE A 71 10.11 -3.13 -14.17
C ILE A 71 11.56 -3.17 -13.69
N THR A 72 12.32 -2.11 -13.99
CA THR A 72 13.73 -1.98 -13.64
C THR A 72 13.96 -1.11 -12.43
N ASP A 73 13.06 -0.17 -12.14
CA ASP A 73 13.09 0.66 -10.94
C ASP A 73 11.67 0.98 -10.48
N TYR A 74 11.48 1.01 -9.18
CA TYR A 74 10.20 1.34 -8.53
C TYR A 74 10.50 2.25 -7.35
N LYS A 75 10.18 3.53 -7.48
CA LYS A 75 10.58 4.53 -6.52
C LYS A 75 9.39 5.31 -5.96
N VAL A 76 9.22 5.29 -4.66
CA VAL A 76 8.32 6.18 -3.94
C VAL A 76 8.99 7.55 -3.84
N ARG A 77 8.38 8.58 -4.40
CA ARG A 77 8.90 9.95 -4.42
C ARG A 77 8.33 10.81 -3.32
N ASN A 78 7.08 10.57 -2.98
CA ASN A 78 6.38 11.29 -1.94
C ASN A 78 5.37 10.38 -1.25
N THR A 79 5.15 10.64 0.03
CA THR A 79 4.18 9.91 0.86
C THR A 79 3.40 10.93 1.69
N VAL A 80 2.07 10.90 1.57
CA VAL A 80 1.18 11.73 2.36
C VAL A 80 0.18 10.84 3.09
N THR A 81 0.18 10.91 4.41
CA THR A 81 -0.75 10.16 5.26
C THR A 81 -1.81 11.10 5.82
N SER A 82 -3.07 10.66 5.82
CA SER A 82 -4.18 11.42 6.40
C SER A 82 -4.00 11.65 7.91
N ALA A 83 -4.70 12.65 8.46
CA ALA A 83 -4.58 13.01 9.87
C ALA A 83 -4.98 11.88 10.83
N ASP A 84 -5.94 11.04 10.42
CA ASP A 84 -6.41 9.86 11.17
C ASP A 84 -5.58 8.59 10.86
N GLU A 85 -4.57 8.70 9.98
CA GLU A 85 -3.69 7.61 9.56
C GLU A 85 -4.41 6.41 8.92
N SER A 86 -5.62 6.63 8.39
CA SER A 86 -6.42 5.60 7.70
C SER A 86 -6.17 5.54 6.20
N GLN A 87 -5.54 6.57 5.63
CA GLN A 87 -5.27 6.67 4.21
C GLN A 87 -3.85 7.16 3.97
N THR A 88 -3.16 6.56 3.02
CA THR A 88 -1.84 6.98 2.57
C THR A 88 -1.83 7.11 1.06
N THR A 89 -1.36 8.24 0.57
CA THR A 89 -1.17 8.52 -0.85
C THR A 89 0.31 8.49 -1.17
N LEU A 90 0.67 7.74 -2.19
CA LEU A 90 2.03 7.59 -2.69
C LEU A 90 2.15 8.17 -4.09
N ASP A 91 3.14 9.01 -4.32
CA ASP A 91 3.58 9.39 -5.64
C ASP A 91 4.78 8.53 -6.03
N LEU A 92 4.63 7.79 -7.12
CA LEU A 92 5.57 6.79 -7.60
C LEU A 92 6.20 7.20 -8.92
N ARG A 93 7.44 6.80 -9.11
CA ARG A 93 8.07 6.74 -10.43
C ARG A 93 8.52 5.33 -10.71
N ILE A 94 8.00 4.75 -11.79
CA ILE A 94 8.27 3.38 -12.21
C ILE A 94 9.01 3.44 -13.53
N THR A 95 10.20 2.84 -13.59
CA THR A 95 10.98 2.71 -14.82
C THR A 95 10.86 1.30 -15.35
N TYR A 96 10.57 1.15 -16.61
CA TYR A 96 10.28 -0.14 -17.20
C TYR A 96 10.71 -0.21 -18.68
N LEU A 97 10.77 -1.43 -19.17
CA LEU A 97 10.94 -1.74 -20.60
C LEU A 97 10.06 -2.94 -20.96
N ARG A 98 9.81 -3.12 -22.25
CA ARG A 98 9.10 -4.29 -22.76
C ARG A 98 10.08 -5.20 -23.49
N LYS A 99 9.82 -6.52 -23.39
CA LYS A 99 10.60 -7.53 -24.11
C LYS A 99 10.60 -7.23 -25.62
N GLY A 100 11.80 -7.20 -26.19
CA GLY A 100 12.00 -6.87 -27.60
C GLY A 100 12.12 -5.37 -27.90
N GLU A 101 11.92 -4.50 -26.91
CA GLU A 101 12.17 -3.07 -27.01
C GLU A 101 13.49 -2.71 -26.32
N VAL A 102 14.17 -1.68 -26.86
CA VAL A 102 15.40 -1.13 -26.26
C VAL A 102 15.15 0.20 -25.54
N THR A 103 13.93 0.72 -25.63
CA THR A 103 13.54 2.01 -25.04
C THR A 103 13.13 1.82 -23.59
N ILE A 104 13.86 2.48 -22.69
CA ILE A 104 13.48 2.59 -21.28
C ILE A 104 12.40 3.67 -21.16
N ARG A 105 11.31 3.33 -20.50
CA ARG A 105 10.16 4.22 -20.26
C ARG A 105 9.99 4.50 -18.79
N THR A 106 9.36 5.62 -18.48
CA THR A 106 9.04 6.02 -17.10
C THR A 106 7.55 6.33 -16.98
N LEU A 107 6.93 5.82 -15.95
CA LEU A 107 5.55 6.10 -15.56
C LEU A 107 5.56 6.80 -14.19
N ASP A 108 4.94 7.97 -14.14
CA ASP A 108 4.61 8.63 -12.87
C ASP A 108 3.16 8.28 -12.51
N GLU A 109 2.94 7.82 -11.29
CA GLU A 109 1.64 7.36 -10.82
C GLU A 109 1.40 7.77 -9.37
N THR A 110 0.14 8.05 -9.07
CA THR A 110 -0.33 8.26 -7.70
C THR A 110 -1.18 7.09 -7.26
N GLN A 111 -0.84 6.47 -6.14
CA GLN A 111 -1.59 5.39 -5.52
C GLN A 111 -2.19 5.85 -4.21
N VAL A 112 -3.44 5.46 -3.98
CA VAL A 112 -4.13 5.68 -2.71
C VAL A 112 -4.32 4.32 -2.02
N TRP A 113 -3.92 4.25 -0.77
CA TRP A 113 -4.07 3.06 0.08
C TRP A 113 -4.91 3.39 1.29
N GLU A 114 -5.87 2.54 1.62
CA GLU A 114 -6.72 2.69 2.80
C GLU A 114 -6.61 1.50 3.72
N TYR A 115 -6.58 1.80 5.03
CA TYR A 115 -6.58 0.79 6.07
C TYR A 115 -8.00 0.34 6.39
N ASP A 116 -8.21 -0.96 6.40
CA ASP A 116 -9.47 -1.60 6.78
C ASP A 116 -9.36 -2.18 8.19
N GLU A 117 -10.09 -1.59 9.12
CA GLU A 117 -10.15 -2.03 10.52
C GLU A 117 -10.72 -3.45 10.66
N GLY A 118 -11.64 -3.85 9.78
CA GLY A 118 -12.27 -5.17 9.81
C GLY A 118 -11.30 -6.30 9.47
N THR A 119 -10.49 -6.12 8.43
CA THR A 119 -9.51 -7.10 7.95
C THR A 119 -8.10 -6.85 8.49
N LYS A 120 -7.88 -5.72 9.15
CA LYS A 120 -6.56 -5.30 9.69
C LYS A 120 -5.47 -5.25 8.61
N ARG A 121 -5.83 -4.79 7.40
CA ARG A 121 -4.89 -4.66 6.29
C ARG A 121 -5.13 -3.39 5.48
N TRP A 122 -4.11 -3.02 4.72
CA TRP A 122 -4.18 -1.94 3.75
C TRP A 122 -4.63 -2.47 2.39
N TRP A 123 -5.49 -1.71 1.73
CA TRP A 123 -6.00 -1.99 0.40
C TRP A 123 -5.60 -0.91 -0.58
N LEU A 124 -5.16 -1.31 -1.77
CA LEU A 124 -4.99 -0.39 -2.90
C LEU A 124 -6.38 0.04 -3.41
N MET A 125 -6.58 1.34 -3.47
CA MET A 125 -7.85 1.97 -3.85
C MET A 125 -7.87 2.40 -5.32
N GLY A 126 -7.39 1.55 -6.18
CA GLY A 126 -7.34 1.77 -7.62
C GLY A 126 -6.83 0.56 -8.38
N PRO A 127 -6.78 0.63 -9.71
CA PRO A 127 -6.23 -0.43 -10.54
C PRO A 127 -4.71 -0.55 -10.37
N LEU A 128 -4.13 -1.62 -10.93
CA LEU A 128 -2.69 -1.68 -11.14
C LEU A 128 -2.24 -0.59 -12.11
N PRO A 129 -0.96 -0.16 -12.06
CA PRO A 129 -0.41 0.84 -12.97
C PRO A 129 -0.66 0.49 -14.44
N ASP A 130 -0.99 1.51 -15.25
CA ASP A 130 -1.21 1.38 -16.69
C ASP A 130 0.07 1.71 -17.45
N PHE A 131 0.69 0.69 -18.01
CA PHE A 131 1.96 0.78 -18.78
C PHE A 131 1.76 0.90 -20.30
N ARG A 132 0.57 1.23 -20.74
CA ARG A 132 0.27 1.42 -22.16
C ARG A 132 0.78 2.73 -22.71
#